data_596b59cbba5789c69ef7483176318436
#
_entry.id   596b59cbba5789c69ef7483176318436
#
_cell.length_a   1.000
_cell.length_b   1.000
_cell.length_c   1.000
_cell.angle_alpha   90.00
_cell.angle_beta   90.00
_cell.angle_gamma   90.00
#
_symmetry.space_group_name_H-M   'P 1'
#
loop_
_entity.id
_entity.type
_entity.pdbx_description
1 polymer ?
#
loop_
_entity_poly.entity_id
_entity_poly.type
_entity_poly.pdbx_seq_one_letter_code
_entity_poly.pdbx_strand_id
1 'polypeptide(L)'
;MPPQLAAWLRGRKGPSRVLVPGCGSGYEVLQFAARGDDVLAIDFSDAALEAARRALGKHAGALRKADFFSLEAPAFDLVYERAFLCALPRRLWPDWGRRVAELVRPGGELAGFFYLDDNERGPPFGIPREGLHELLTGNFTLVEEQAIPPDQSLSVFKGREVWQLWRRRL
;
A
#
# COMPACT_ATOMS: atom_id res chain seq x y z
N MET A 1 12.85 -5.12 6.27
CA MET A 1 11.44 -5.52 6.02
C MET A 1 10.67 -5.44 7.32
N PRO A 2 9.50 -4.82 7.35
CA PRO A 2 8.66 -4.77 8.55
C PRO A 2 8.27 -6.19 8.99
N PRO A 3 8.36 -6.51 10.30
CA PRO A 3 8.06 -7.84 10.82
C PRO A 3 6.63 -8.31 10.50
N GLN A 4 5.65 -7.40 10.51
CA GLN A 4 4.24 -7.69 10.21
C GLN A 4 4.07 -8.13 8.76
N LEU A 5 4.66 -7.41 7.80
CA LEU A 5 4.65 -7.81 6.38
C LEU A 5 5.31 -9.18 6.21
N ALA A 6 6.46 -9.43 6.85
CA ALA A 6 7.14 -10.71 6.78
C ALA A 6 6.29 -11.87 7.34
N ALA A 7 5.62 -11.64 8.47
CA ALA A 7 4.76 -12.65 9.09
C ALA A 7 3.55 -12.96 8.19
N TRP A 8 2.90 -11.92 7.68
CA TRP A 8 1.75 -12.05 6.80
C TRP A 8 2.10 -12.77 5.48
N LEU A 9 3.24 -12.42 4.85
CA LEU A 9 3.70 -13.08 3.63
C LEU A 9 3.98 -14.57 3.82
N ARG A 10 4.51 -14.99 4.99
CA ARG A 10 4.73 -16.42 5.29
C ARG A 10 3.44 -17.24 5.33
N GLY A 11 2.32 -16.63 5.70
CA GLY A 11 1.02 -17.29 5.75
C GLY A 11 0.33 -17.43 4.39
N ARG A 12 0.82 -16.75 3.36
CA ARG A 12 0.16 -16.74 2.03
C ARG A 12 0.56 -17.96 1.19
N LYS A 13 -0.45 -18.56 0.55
CA LYS A 13 -0.27 -19.69 -0.36
C LYS A 13 -0.21 -19.21 -1.82
N GLY A 14 0.84 -19.61 -2.52
CA GLY A 14 1.02 -19.33 -3.94
C GLY A 14 1.30 -17.85 -4.28
N PRO A 15 1.61 -17.58 -5.55
CA PRO A 15 1.81 -16.21 -6.04
C PRO A 15 0.48 -15.46 -6.15
N SER A 16 0.55 -14.14 -6.06
CA SER A 16 -0.58 -13.21 -6.20
C SER A 16 -0.22 -12.14 -7.21
N ARG A 17 -1.22 -11.52 -7.81
CA ARG A 17 -1.05 -10.30 -8.57
C ARG A 17 -1.14 -9.09 -7.65
N VAL A 18 -0.05 -8.35 -7.53
CA VAL A 18 0.14 -7.32 -6.50
C VAL A 18 0.35 -5.96 -7.14
N LEU A 19 -0.40 -4.95 -6.69
CA LEU A 19 -0.11 -3.54 -6.98
C LEU A 19 0.54 -2.88 -5.76
N VAL A 20 1.63 -2.15 -6.00
CA VAL A 20 2.29 -1.29 -5.01
C VAL A 20 2.27 0.15 -5.52
N PRO A 21 1.26 0.96 -5.16
CA PRO A 21 1.18 2.35 -5.57
C PRO A 21 2.15 3.23 -4.76
N GLY A 22 2.74 4.24 -5.42
CA GLY A 22 3.70 5.14 -4.78
C GLY A 22 4.90 4.38 -4.22
N CYS A 23 5.47 3.47 -5.01
CA CYS A 23 6.45 2.50 -4.54
C CYS A 23 7.77 3.10 -4.04
N GLY A 24 8.02 4.39 -4.29
CA GLY A 24 9.22 5.09 -3.83
C GLY A 24 10.50 4.33 -4.22
N SER A 25 11.33 4.01 -3.22
CA SER A 25 12.58 3.25 -3.43
C SER A 25 12.40 1.74 -3.65
N GLY A 26 11.17 1.22 -3.59
CA GLY A 26 10.85 -0.15 -3.98
C GLY A 26 11.27 -1.26 -3.02
N TYR A 27 11.66 -0.96 -1.79
CA TYR A 27 12.15 -2.00 -0.86
C TYR A 27 11.14 -3.11 -0.57
N GLU A 28 9.86 -2.79 -0.41
CA GLU A 28 8.81 -3.77 -0.19
C GLU A 28 8.45 -4.53 -1.47
N VAL A 29 8.58 -3.88 -2.64
CA VAL A 29 8.38 -4.52 -3.95
C VAL A 29 9.26 -5.76 -4.10
N LEU A 30 10.52 -5.68 -3.61
CA LEU A 30 11.46 -6.79 -3.66
C LEU A 30 10.95 -8.03 -2.92
N GLN A 31 10.20 -7.85 -1.83
CA GLN A 31 9.67 -8.97 -1.04
C GLN A 31 8.61 -9.76 -1.81
N PHE A 32 7.72 -9.07 -2.50
CA PHE A 32 6.72 -9.69 -3.36
C PHE A 32 7.36 -10.35 -4.58
N ALA A 33 8.25 -9.63 -5.27
CA ALA A 33 8.94 -10.15 -6.45
C ALA A 33 9.80 -11.40 -6.14
N ALA A 34 10.52 -11.41 -5.02
CA ALA A 34 11.33 -12.55 -4.58
C ALA A 34 10.47 -13.77 -4.22
N ARG A 35 9.21 -13.56 -3.86
CA ARG A 35 8.21 -14.62 -3.61
C ARG A 35 7.64 -15.23 -4.90
N GLY A 36 7.89 -14.60 -6.06
CA GLY A 36 7.32 -15.00 -7.34
C GLY A 36 5.94 -14.40 -7.62
N ASP A 37 5.53 -13.36 -6.90
CA ASP A 37 4.31 -12.63 -7.18
C ASP A 37 4.42 -11.85 -8.51
N ASP A 38 3.30 -11.69 -9.22
CA ASP A 38 3.18 -10.79 -10.38
C ASP A 38 2.98 -9.36 -9.88
N VAL A 39 4.10 -8.63 -9.77
CA VAL A 39 4.10 -7.30 -9.13
C VAL A 39 4.08 -6.20 -10.17
N LEU A 40 3.14 -5.27 -10.02
CA LEU A 40 3.16 -3.97 -10.64
C LEU A 40 3.42 -2.90 -9.56
N ALA A 41 4.57 -2.25 -9.60
CA ALA A 41 4.91 -1.16 -8.72
C ALA A 41 4.92 0.15 -9.50
N ILE A 42 4.13 1.12 -9.07
CA ILE A 42 3.98 2.38 -9.79
C ILE A 42 4.44 3.57 -8.95
N ASP A 43 5.03 4.54 -9.64
CA ASP A 43 5.26 5.87 -9.11
C ASP A 43 5.17 6.88 -10.27
N PHE A 44 4.86 8.13 -9.98
CA PHE A 44 4.87 9.19 -10.99
C PHE A 44 6.22 9.92 -11.05
N SER A 45 7.07 9.78 -10.02
CA SER A 45 8.37 10.42 -9.90
C SER A 45 9.46 9.63 -10.61
N ASP A 46 10.10 10.24 -11.60
CA ASP A 46 11.26 9.62 -12.27
C ASP A 46 12.41 9.34 -11.30
N ALA A 47 12.64 10.24 -10.33
CA ALA A 47 13.68 10.07 -9.33
C ALA A 47 13.40 8.87 -8.40
N ALA A 48 12.14 8.67 -8.00
CA ALA A 48 11.73 7.51 -7.20
C ALA A 48 11.94 6.21 -7.99
N LEU A 49 11.47 6.16 -9.24
CA LEU A 49 11.63 4.99 -10.11
C LEU A 49 13.10 4.66 -10.40
N GLU A 50 13.94 5.67 -10.54
CA GLU A 50 15.39 5.48 -10.73
C GLU A 50 16.04 4.86 -9.47
N ALA A 51 15.66 5.34 -8.28
CA ALA A 51 16.10 4.75 -7.02
C ALA A 51 15.59 3.30 -6.88
N ALA A 52 14.33 3.05 -7.22
CA ALA A 52 13.73 1.72 -7.19
C ALA A 52 14.41 0.76 -8.18
N ARG A 53 14.74 1.19 -9.40
CA ARG A 53 15.48 0.35 -10.37
C ARG A 53 16.81 -0.16 -9.81
N ARG A 54 17.55 0.72 -9.13
CA ARG A 54 18.82 0.33 -8.50
C ARG A 54 18.60 -0.68 -7.37
N ALA A 55 17.58 -0.48 -6.55
CA ALA A 55 17.27 -1.37 -5.43
C ALA A 55 16.75 -2.74 -5.89
N LEU A 56 15.92 -2.77 -6.93
CA LEU A 56 15.28 -4.00 -7.42
C LEU A 56 16.16 -4.84 -8.34
N GLY A 57 17.16 -4.26 -9.02
CA GLY A 57 18.06 -4.97 -9.89
C GLY A 57 17.32 -5.81 -10.94
N LYS A 58 17.47 -7.12 -10.91
CA LYS A 58 16.81 -8.05 -11.86
C LYS A 58 15.26 -7.99 -11.82
N HIS A 59 14.67 -7.48 -10.75
CA HIS A 59 13.22 -7.35 -10.59
C HIS A 59 12.70 -5.97 -11.04
N ALA A 60 13.53 -5.11 -11.63
CA ALA A 60 13.15 -3.77 -12.07
C ALA A 60 12.03 -3.76 -13.15
N GLY A 61 11.78 -4.89 -13.82
CA GLY A 61 10.65 -5.06 -14.73
C GLY A 61 9.27 -4.90 -14.08
N ALA A 62 9.18 -4.98 -12.74
CA ALA A 62 7.96 -4.72 -11.99
C ALA A 62 7.58 -3.22 -11.95
N LEU A 63 8.50 -2.31 -12.30
CA LEU A 63 8.31 -0.87 -12.19
C LEU A 63 7.65 -0.27 -13.43
N ARG A 64 6.68 0.62 -13.19
CA ARG A 64 6.05 1.41 -14.25
C ARG A 64 5.81 2.85 -13.78
N LYS A 65 6.13 3.82 -14.64
CA LYS A 65 5.70 5.20 -14.44
C LYS A 65 4.21 5.29 -14.75
N ALA A 66 3.40 5.57 -13.75
CA ALA A 66 1.96 5.70 -13.91
C ALA A 66 1.36 6.55 -12.80
N ASP A 67 0.22 7.17 -13.10
CA ASP A 67 -0.65 7.78 -12.12
C ASP A 67 -1.65 6.73 -11.61
N PHE A 68 -1.75 6.60 -10.30
CA PHE A 68 -2.65 5.67 -9.64
C PHE A 68 -4.13 5.88 -10.02
N PHE A 69 -4.54 7.13 -10.16
CA PHE A 69 -5.95 7.49 -10.42
C PHE A 69 -6.41 7.16 -11.83
N SER A 70 -5.48 7.15 -12.80
CA SER A 70 -5.75 6.83 -14.20
C SER A 70 -5.19 5.48 -14.65
N LEU A 71 -4.69 4.65 -13.71
CA LEU A 71 -4.07 3.37 -14.01
C LEU A 71 -5.05 2.42 -14.70
N GLU A 72 -4.77 2.06 -15.94
CA GLU A 72 -5.48 0.98 -16.64
C GLU A 72 -4.72 -0.35 -16.44
N ALA A 73 -5.35 -1.26 -15.72
CA ALA A 73 -4.80 -2.60 -15.46
C ALA A 73 -5.94 -3.56 -15.10
N PRO A 74 -5.81 -4.87 -15.38
CA PRO A 74 -6.69 -5.88 -14.81
C PRO A 74 -6.62 -5.86 -13.28
N ALA A 75 -7.72 -6.24 -12.62
CA ALA A 75 -7.81 -6.22 -11.16
C ALA A 75 -6.72 -7.07 -10.48
N PHE A 76 -6.32 -6.63 -9.29
CA PHE A 76 -5.28 -7.24 -8.48
C PHE A 76 -5.87 -8.13 -7.39
N ASP A 77 -5.12 -9.17 -7.00
CA ASP A 77 -5.41 -9.95 -5.78
C ASP A 77 -5.14 -9.14 -4.53
N LEU A 78 -4.14 -8.26 -4.61
CA LEU A 78 -3.65 -7.46 -3.50
C LEU A 78 -3.26 -6.06 -3.98
N VAL A 79 -3.70 -5.04 -3.26
CA VAL A 79 -3.06 -3.71 -3.25
C VAL A 79 -2.31 -3.57 -1.94
N TYR A 80 -1.01 -3.28 -2.01
CA TYR A 80 -0.16 -3.06 -0.83
C TYR A 80 0.07 -1.57 -0.61
N GLU A 81 -0.34 -1.10 0.56
CA GLU A 81 -0.25 0.32 0.97
C GLU A 81 0.91 0.52 1.95
N ARG A 82 1.77 1.46 1.63
CA ARG A 82 2.70 2.02 2.61
C ARG A 82 3.12 3.42 2.25
N ALA A 83 2.72 4.39 3.07
CA ALA A 83 3.04 5.80 2.93
C ALA A 83 2.54 6.48 1.63
N PHE A 84 1.66 5.83 0.85
CA PHE A 84 1.06 6.43 -0.34
C PHE A 84 -0.15 7.32 0.01
N LEU A 85 -1.14 6.78 0.75
CA LEU A 85 -2.31 7.55 1.17
C LEU A 85 -1.92 8.84 1.94
N CYS A 86 -0.99 8.73 2.89
CA CYS A 86 -0.55 9.86 3.69
C CYS A 86 0.29 10.88 2.89
N ALA A 87 0.77 10.53 1.72
CA ALA A 87 1.43 11.46 0.80
C ALA A 87 0.44 12.22 -0.09
N LEU A 88 -0.78 11.71 -0.23
CA LEU A 88 -1.82 12.34 -1.05
C LEU A 88 -2.48 13.50 -0.31
N PRO A 89 -2.74 14.64 -0.99
CA PRO A 89 -3.60 15.69 -0.44
C PRO A 89 -4.96 15.13 0.00
N ARG A 90 -5.47 15.54 1.17
CA ARG A 90 -6.71 15.03 1.76
C ARG A 90 -7.92 15.06 0.81
N ARG A 91 -8.00 16.06 -0.07
CA ARG A 91 -9.07 16.14 -1.08
C ARG A 91 -9.14 14.95 -2.03
N LEU A 92 -8.04 14.18 -2.17
CA LEU A 92 -7.96 12.99 -3.03
C LEU A 92 -8.30 11.68 -2.29
N TRP A 93 -8.48 11.71 -0.97
CA TRP A 93 -8.75 10.49 -0.20
C TRP A 93 -10.05 9.78 -0.58
N PRO A 94 -11.19 10.48 -0.82
CA PRO A 94 -12.38 9.81 -1.33
C PRO A 94 -12.16 9.12 -2.67
N ASP A 95 -11.40 9.75 -3.56
CA ASP A 95 -11.05 9.18 -4.87
C ASP A 95 -10.12 7.98 -4.72
N TRP A 96 -9.15 8.06 -3.80
CA TRP A 96 -8.27 6.93 -3.46
C TRP A 96 -9.09 5.72 -2.97
N GLY A 97 -10.03 5.91 -2.04
CA GLY A 97 -10.86 4.83 -1.50
C GLY A 97 -11.68 4.13 -2.59
N ARG A 98 -12.31 4.91 -3.49
CA ARG A 98 -13.02 4.35 -4.66
C ARG A 98 -12.05 3.60 -5.58
N ARG A 99 -10.90 4.21 -5.87
CA ARG A 99 -9.94 3.65 -6.81
C ARG A 99 -9.32 2.34 -6.33
N VAL A 100 -8.97 2.24 -5.04
CA VAL A 100 -8.52 0.98 -4.44
C VAL A 100 -9.59 -0.10 -4.61
N ALA A 101 -10.87 0.23 -4.38
CA ALA A 101 -11.95 -0.73 -4.57
C ALA A 101 -12.08 -1.20 -6.02
N GLU A 102 -11.87 -0.33 -7.02
CA GLU A 102 -11.89 -0.72 -8.43
C GLU A 102 -10.71 -1.64 -8.80
N LEU A 103 -9.53 -1.37 -8.24
CA LEU A 103 -8.30 -2.08 -8.57
C LEU A 103 -8.15 -3.44 -7.86
N VAL A 104 -8.74 -3.61 -6.68
CA VAL A 104 -8.77 -4.90 -5.98
C VAL A 104 -9.93 -5.74 -6.52
N ARG A 105 -9.73 -6.98 -6.92
CA ARG A 105 -10.83 -7.86 -7.34
C ARG A 105 -11.79 -8.18 -6.17
N PRO A 106 -13.05 -8.54 -6.41
CA PRO A 106 -13.94 -9.07 -5.37
C PRO A 106 -13.27 -10.23 -4.61
N GLY A 107 -13.33 -10.21 -3.28
CA GLY A 107 -12.62 -11.15 -2.41
C GLY A 107 -11.09 -10.96 -2.32
N GLY A 108 -10.52 -10.03 -3.06
CA GLY A 108 -9.12 -9.61 -2.94
C GLY A 108 -8.86 -8.75 -1.71
N GLU A 109 -7.63 -8.29 -1.55
CA GLU A 109 -7.18 -7.66 -0.30
C GLU A 109 -6.52 -6.31 -0.54
N LEU A 110 -6.71 -5.40 0.41
CA LEU A 110 -5.87 -4.23 0.65
C LEU A 110 -5.14 -4.48 1.96
N ALA A 111 -3.82 -4.51 1.92
CA ALA A 111 -2.99 -4.72 3.10
C ALA A 111 -1.90 -3.67 3.19
N GLY A 112 -1.58 -3.22 4.40
CA GLY A 112 -0.50 -2.25 4.52
C GLY A 112 -0.41 -1.56 5.86
N PHE A 113 0.40 -0.50 5.86
CA PHE A 113 0.66 0.31 7.05
C PHE A 113 0.02 1.68 6.86
N PHE A 114 -0.88 2.03 7.75
CA PHE A 114 -1.60 3.30 7.73
C PHE A 114 -1.12 4.22 8.84
N TYR A 115 -0.88 5.48 8.50
CA TYR A 115 -0.50 6.52 9.45
C TYR A 115 -1.75 7.14 10.05
N LEU A 116 -2.12 6.70 11.25
CA LEU A 116 -3.28 7.20 11.98
C LEU A 116 -2.89 8.41 12.84
N ASP A 117 -3.40 9.57 12.50
CA ASP A 117 -3.18 10.82 13.23
C ASP A 117 -4.27 11.84 12.88
N ASP A 118 -4.55 12.75 13.79
CA ASP A 118 -5.45 13.88 13.55
C ASP A 118 -4.73 15.10 12.92
N ASN A 119 -3.41 15.00 12.72
CA ASN A 119 -2.62 16.08 12.17
C ASN A 119 -3.00 16.40 10.72
N GLU A 120 -3.51 17.60 10.49
CA GLU A 120 -3.91 18.08 9.16
C GLU A 120 -2.74 18.54 8.29
N ARG A 121 -1.58 18.80 8.90
CA ARG A 121 -0.40 19.24 8.16
C ARG A 121 0.33 18.06 7.55
N GLY A 122 0.84 18.22 6.36
CA GLY A 122 1.56 17.16 5.65
C GLY A 122 2.24 17.66 4.38
N PRO A 123 2.80 16.77 3.56
CA PRO A 123 2.95 15.33 3.83
C PRO A 123 3.99 15.00 4.92
N PRO A 124 3.82 13.91 5.67
CA PRO A 124 2.70 12.98 5.64
C PRO A 124 1.44 13.56 6.31
N PHE A 125 0.28 13.38 5.69
CA PHE A 125 -1.01 13.77 6.25
C PHE A 125 -1.56 12.62 7.11
N GLY A 126 -1.87 12.93 8.37
CA GLY A 126 -2.55 11.98 9.25
C GLY A 126 -4.00 11.76 8.82
N ILE A 127 -4.48 10.52 8.95
CA ILE A 127 -5.90 10.20 8.80
C ILE A 127 -6.43 9.69 10.14
N PRO A 128 -7.54 10.27 10.66
CA PRO A 128 -8.23 9.70 11.81
C PRO A 128 -8.69 8.26 11.50
N ARG A 129 -8.70 7.39 12.51
CA ARG A 129 -9.15 6.00 12.36
C ARG A 129 -10.54 5.91 11.72
N GLU A 130 -11.47 6.70 12.21
CA GLU A 130 -12.85 6.77 11.71
C GLU A 130 -12.88 7.21 10.24
N GLY A 131 -12.06 8.20 9.88
CA GLY A 131 -11.97 8.66 8.49
C GLY A 131 -11.44 7.57 7.53
N LEU A 132 -10.45 6.78 7.94
CA LEU A 132 -9.99 5.64 7.14
C LEU A 132 -11.09 4.58 7.01
N HIS A 133 -11.82 4.29 8.09
CA HIS A 133 -12.95 3.37 8.05
C HIS A 133 -14.06 3.86 7.11
N GLU A 134 -14.40 5.14 7.15
CA GLU A 134 -15.40 5.73 6.23
C GLU A 134 -15.01 5.56 4.76
N LEU A 135 -13.73 5.71 4.43
CA LEU A 135 -13.23 5.51 3.06
C LEU A 135 -13.36 4.07 2.58
N LEU A 136 -13.24 3.09 3.47
CA LEU A 136 -13.07 1.68 3.10
C LEU A 136 -14.30 0.80 3.34
N THR A 137 -15.09 1.03 4.40
CA THR A 137 -16.16 0.10 4.83
C THR A 137 -17.31 -0.05 3.84
N GLY A 138 -17.49 0.87 2.90
CA GLY A 138 -18.44 0.71 1.79
C GLY A 138 -18.13 -0.49 0.88
N ASN A 139 -16.84 -0.79 0.68
CA ASN A 139 -16.36 -1.81 -0.25
C ASN A 139 -15.53 -2.92 0.41
N PHE A 140 -15.03 -2.69 1.62
CA PHE A 140 -14.12 -3.60 2.31
C PHE A 140 -14.64 -3.95 3.70
N THR A 141 -14.15 -5.08 4.22
CA THR A 141 -14.31 -5.49 5.62
C THR A 141 -12.91 -5.57 6.24
N LEU A 142 -12.71 -4.94 7.38
CA LEU A 142 -11.47 -5.06 8.16
C LEU A 142 -11.35 -6.49 8.69
N VAL A 143 -10.23 -7.15 8.37
CA VAL A 143 -9.94 -8.54 8.77
C VAL A 143 -8.96 -8.58 9.93
N GLU A 144 -7.97 -7.70 9.91
CA GLU A 144 -6.90 -7.66 10.91
C GLU A 144 -6.43 -6.23 11.12
N GLU A 145 -6.13 -5.90 12.37
CA GLU A 145 -5.45 -4.66 12.74
C GLU A 145 -4.43 -4.95 13.83
N GLN A 146 -3.22 -4.40 13.66
CA GLN A 146 -2.15 -4.50 14.64
C GLN A 146 -1.42 -3.16 14.78
N ALA A 147 -1.28 -2.67 16.00
CA ALA A 147 -0.44 -1.52 16.29
C ALA A 147 1.04 -1.86 16.01
N ILE A 148 1.76 -0.90 15.44
CA ILE A 148 3.19 -1.06 15.16
C ILE A 148 3.97 -0.47 16.33
N PRO A 149 4.88 -1.26 16.94
CA PRO A 149 5.77 -0.74 17.96
C PRO A 149 6.58 0.46 17.46
N PRO A 150 6.80 1.51 18.29
CA PRO A 150 7.49 2.73 17.86
C PRO A 150 8.87 2.50 17.25
N ASP A 151 9.60 1.49 17.71
CA ASP A 151 10.93 1.10 17.20
C ASP A 151 10.88 0.39 15.82
N GLN A 152 9.69 -0.05 15.40
CA GLN A 152 9.43 -0.67 14.09
C GLN A 152 8.70 0.27 13.12
N SER A 153 8.20 1.40 13.60
CA SER A 153 7.55 2.43 12.80
C SER A 153 8.58 3.29 12.07
N LEU A 154 8.22 3.81 10.91
CA LEU A 154 9.03 4.85 10.27
C LEU A 154 9.10 6.07 11.19
N SER A 155 10.30 6.61 11.36
CA SER A 155 10.53 7.72 12.30
C SER A 155 9.64 8.95 12.06
N VAL A 156 9.28 9.20 10.80
CA VAL A 156 8.38 10.28 10.39
C VAL A 156 6.96 10.12 10.97
N PHE A 157 6.52 8.90 11.24
CA PHE A 157 5.19 8.59 11.79
C PHE A 157 5.15 8.51 13.32
N LYS A 158 6.30 8.62 13.98
CA LYS A 158 6.41 8.71 15.45
C LYS A 158 5.65 7.59 16.19
N GLY A 159 5.65 6.37 15.66
CA GLY A 159 4.96 5.22 16.25
C GLY A 159 3.44 5.21 16.06
N ARG A 160 2.90 6.02 15.15
CA ARG A 160 1.45 6.11 14.86
C ARG A 160 1.06 5.33 13.60
N GLU A 161 1.83 4.34 13.24
CA GLU A 161 1.47 3.38 12.19
C GLU A 161 0.66 2.22 12.76
N VAL A 162 -0.28 1.73 11.97
CA VAL A 162 -0.98 0.46 12.22
C VAL A 162 -0.87 -0.40 10.97
N TRP A 163 -0.65 -1.69 11.15
CA TRP A 163 -0.87 -2.69 10.11
C TRP A 163 -2.35 -2.97 10.02
N GLN A 164 -2.91 -2.96 8.80
CA GLN A 164 -4.29 -3.38 8.56
C GLN A 164 -4.38 -4.27 7.33
N LEU A 165 -5.29 -5.27 7.42
CA LEU A 165 -5.72 -6.14 6.33
C LEU A 165 -7.22 -5.95 6.13
N TRP A 166 -7.57 -5.54 4.93
CA TRP A 166 -8.96 -5.36 4.49
C TRP A 166 -9.27 -6.33 3.36
N ARG A 167 -10.43 -6.96 3.40
CA ARG A 167 -10.92 -7.83 2.33
C ARG A 167 -12.03 -7.13 1.55
N ARG A 168 -11.90 -7.10 0.22
CA ARG A 168 -12.94 -6.56 -0.63
C ARG A 168 -14.17 -7.48 -0.58
N ARG A 169 -15.35 -6.89 -0.43
CA ARG A 169 -16.63 -7.59 -0.47
C ARG A 169 -16.86 -8.17 -1.87
N LEU A 170 -17.66 -9.24 -1.93
CA LEU A 170 -18.05 -9.92 -3.18
C LEU A 170 -19.00 -9.05 -4.01
#